data_ec397ad0ba1371832876aed468d4bc67
#
_entry.id   ec397ad0ba1371832876aed468d4bc67
#
_cell.length_a   1.000
_cell.length_b   1.000
_cell.length_c   1.000
_cell.angle_alpha   90.00
_cell.angle_beta   90.00
_cell.angle_gamma   90.00
#
_symmetry.space_group_name_H-M   'P 1'
#
loop_
_entity.id
_entity.type
_entity.pdbx_description
1 polymer ?
#
loop_
_entity_poly.entity_id
_entity_poly.type
_entity_poly.pdbx_seq_one_letter_code
_entity_poly.pdbx_strand_id
1 'polypeptide(L)'
;MRHRSGLAGRAAPQAPWRWCWLVLLTLSAGTAAQPSRDGAASRPVRSDTQWLQAIQAAAQRVNFTGTVVYQQGGSMRSSRIVHLWDGRSSHERLQMLDGKAREFIRKDVEVQCLFPEARRVLVERGLPGESFPSIGGGAPREILENYSLKLGNIERVAGVDCQVLLLEPRDALRYGHRLCVEPASSLLLRAETLDLRQEPIDQMAFTDVRINDRIDRALLRPSWSTEGWRVERSDHRPADLARLGWSISPPAGFRVLRQVERRGAEAARAVYQSVLSDGLATLSVFIDFNDSAQTGGADLAHQHGALSGYSRRVGSALVTVVGEVPPATAKAVAHGVTVTSSPAALPAAGPASAPLR
;
A
#
# COMPACT_ATOMS: atom_id res chain seq x y z
N MET A 1 -52.10 -12.49 -47.58
CA MET A 1 -53.25 -11.93 -46.88
C MET A 1 -52.71 -10.83 -45.97
N ARG A 2 -52.67 -9.54 -46.39
CA ARG A 2 -53.72 -8.50 -46.20
C ARG A 2 -54.13 -8.42 -44.74
N HIS A 3 -53.79 -7.35 -43.95
CA HIS A 3 -54.24 -5.97 -43.92
C HIS A 3 -53.34 -5.19 -42.94
N ARG A 4 -52.71 -4.06 -43.18
CA ARG A 4 -53.15 -2.64 -43.33
C ARG A 4 -54.18 -2.14 -42.32
N SER A 5 -53.75 -1.19 -41.54
CA SER A 5 -54.30 0.15 -41.18
C SER A 5 -53.57 0.61 -39.90
N GLY A 6 -52.94 1.74 -39.73
CA GLY A 6 -53.16 3.09 -40.25
C GLY A 6 -53.92 3.98 -39.31
N LEU A 7 -53.32 5.05 -38.82
CA LEU A 7 -53.86 6.34 -38.35
C LEU A 7 -53.03 6.85 -37.16
N ALA A 8 -52.16 7.82 -37.35
CA ALA A 8 -52.44 9.25 -37.43
C ALA A 8 -52.70 9.92 -36.08
N GLY A 9 -51.71 10.59 -35.59
CA GLY A 9 -51.72 12.03 -35.43
C GLY A 9 -52.38 12.59 -34.17
N ARG A 10 -51.59 13.32 -33.38
CA ARG A 10 -52.00 14.67 -32.94
C ARG A 10 -50.83 15.33 -32.18
N ALA A 11 -50.33 16.37 -32.79
CA ALA A 11 -49.59 17.44 -32.15
C ALA A 11 -50.56 18.33 -31.38
N ALA A 12 -50.13 18.87 -30.25
CA ALA A 12 -50.77 19.98 -29.56
C ALA A 12 -49.76 20.77 -28.72
N PRO A 13 -50.02 22.02 -28.36
CA PRO A 13 -49.23 23.11 -28.87
C PRO A 13 -48.36 23.78 -27.76
N GLN A 14 -47.37 24.52 -28.22
CA GLN A 14 -46.61 25.48 -27.41
C GLN A 14 -47.50 26.65 -26.99
N ALA A 15 -47.37 27.08 -25.73
CA ALA A 15 -47.88 28.36 -25.28
C ALA A 15 -46.75 29.16 -24.60
N PRO A 16 -46.58 30.42 -25.00
CA PRO A 16 -45.53 31.30 -24.45
C PRO A 16 -46.09 32.10 -23.29
N TRP A 17 -45.39 32.18 -22.15
CA TRP A 17 -45.69 33.18 -21.13
C TRP A 17 -44.59 34.21 -21.05
N ARG A 18 -44.82 35.29 -21.82
CA ARG A 18 -44.21 36.61 -21.57
C ARG A 18 -45.06 37.29 -20.52
N TRP A 19 -44.48 37.71 -19.41
CA TRP A 19 -45.01 38.76 -18.57
C TRP A 19 -43.85 39.74 -18.23
N CYS A 20 -43.86 40.89 -18.94
CA CYS A 20 -43.18 42.11 -18.59
C CYS A 20 -43.82 42.72 -17.33
N TRP A 21 -43.02 43.03 -16.33
CA TRP A 21 -43.30 44.11 -15.42
C TRP A 21 -42.06 45.00 -15.35
N LEU A 22 -42.20 46.16 -16.01
CA LEU A 22 -41.40 47.36 -15.81
C LEU A 22 -41.78 47.98 -14.45
N VAL A 23 -40.86 48.07 -13.52
CA VAL A 23 -40.95 49.02 -12.40
C VAL A 23 -39.70 49.88 -12.44
N LEU A 24 -39.88 51.13 -12.86
CA LEU A 24 -38.96 52.24 -12.66
C LEU A 24 -38.96 52.61 -11.18
N LEU A 25 -37.84 52.63 -10.52
CA LEU A 25 -37.64 53.36 -9.27
C LEU A 25 -36.20 53.87 -9.17
N THR A 26 -36.12 55.17 -9.33
CA THR A 26 -35.25 56.23 -8.79
C THR A 26 -33.88 55.85 -8.19
N LEU A 27 -32.86 56.42 -8.80
CA LEU A 27 -31.50 56.59 -8.28
C LEU A 27 -31.49 57.25 -6.89
N SER A 28 -30.94 56.54 -5.93
CA SER A 28 -30.31 57.14 -4.76
C SER A 28 -28.84 56.68 -4.74
N ALA A 29 -27.92 57.54 -5.04
CA ALA A 29 -26.48 57.29 -4.92
C ALA A 29 -26.10 57.23 -3.44
N GLY A 30 -26.14 56.00 -2.91
CA GLY A 30 -25.50 55.69 -1.62
C GLY A 30 -24.14 55.05 -1.92
N THR A 31 -23.08 55.79 -1.66
CA THR A 31 -21.71 55.27 -1.61
C THR A 31 -21.58 54.28 -0.45
N ALA A 32 -21.97 53.03 -0.69
CA ALA A 32 -21.63 51.95 0.23
C ALA A 32 -20.16 51.61 -0.01
N ALA A 33 -19.32 51.94 0.95
CA ALA A 33 -17.97 51.41 1.05
C ALA A 33 -18.08 49.84 1.06
N GLN A 34 -17.61 49.23 0.00
CA GLN A 34 -17.43 47.77 -0.02
C GLN A 34 -16.36 47.42 1.02
N PRO A 35 -16.64 46.56 2.00
CA PRO A 35 -15.56 46.01 2.81
C PRO A 35 -14.67 45.18 1.88
N SER A 36 -13.39 45.57 1.81
CA SER A 36 -12.33 44.86 1.15
C SER A 36 -12.36 43.38 1.64
N ARG A 37 -12.73 42.46 0.77
CA ARG A 37 -12.57 41.01 1.01
C ARG A 37 -11.10 40.63 0.80
N ASP A 38 -10.20 41.33 1.48
CA ASP A 38 -8.79 40.96 1.57
C ASP A 38 -8.58 40.25 2.91
N GLY A 39 -8.77 38.96 2.92
CA GLY A 39 -8.58 38.14 4.10
C GLY A 39 -8.80 36.64 3.85
N ALA A 40 -8.66 36.20 2.60
CA ALA A 40 -8.38 34.78 2.40
C ALA A 40 -6.95 34.54 2.92
N ALA A 41 -6.83 34.20 4.21
CA ALA A 41 -5.58 33.73 4.77
C ALA A 41 -5.11 32.58 3.88
N SER A 42 -4.11 32.84 3.02
CA SER A 42 -3.46 31.83 2.21
C SER A 42 -2.98 30.77 3.18
N ARG A 43 -3.59 29.58 3.15
CA ARG A 43 -3.08 28.43 3.90
C ARG A 43 -1.59 28.33 3.56
N PRO A 44 -0.70 28.21 4.56
CA PRO A 44 0.72 28.09 4.28
C PRO A 44 0.92 26.91 3.33
N VAL A 45 1.57 27.16 2.19
CA VAL A 45 1.87 26.14 1.19
C VAL A 45 2.81 25.15 1.87
N ARG A 46 2.35 23.88 2.05
CA ARG A 46 3.18 22.84 2.63
C ARG A 46 4.37 22.56 1.70
N SER A 47 5.57 22.40 2.25
CA SER A 47 6.72 21.90 1.50
C SER A 47 6.54 20.41 1.19
N ASP A 48 7.32 19.89 0.23
CA ASP A 48 7.32 18.46 -0.15
C ASP A 48 7.56 17.56 1.06
N THR A 49 8.54 17.91 1.90
CA THR A 49 8.83 17.20 3.15
C THR A 49 7.65 17.22 4.10
N GLN A 50 6.96 18.36 4.25
CA GLN A 50 5.79 18.48 5.11
C GLN A 50 4.60 17.62 4.62
N TRP A 51 4.42 17.52 3.30
CA TRP A 51 3.39 16.64 2.74
C TRP A 51 3.67 15.18 3.09
N LEU A 52 4.88 14.69 2.83
CA LEU A 52 5.24 13.30 3.12
C LEU A 52 5.15 12.98 4.62
N GLN A 53 5.65 13.87 5.49
CA GLN A 53 5.54 13.73 6.95
C GLN A 53 4.08 13.67 7.40
N ALA A 54 3.23 14.53 6.85
CA ALA A 54 1.82 14.59 7.22
C ALA A 54 1.07 13.32 6.83
N ILE A 55 1.33 12.76 5.63
CA ILE A 55 0.73 11.50 5.17
C ILE A 55 1.17 10.33 6.06
N GLN A 56 2.47 10.24 6.37
CA GLN A 56 3.00 9.19 7.24
C GLN A 56 2.44 9.28 8.66
N ALA A 57 2.30 10.50 9.20
CA ALA A 57 1.68 10.71 10.50
C ALA A 57 0.19 10.38 10.50
N ALA A 58 -0.53 10.74 9.43
CA ALA A 58 -1.95 10.45 9.29
C ALA A 58 -2.25 8.95 9.29
N ALA A 59 -1.46 8.15 8.58
CA ALA A 59 -1.59 6.69 8.56
C ALA A 59 -1.53 6.05 9.95
N GLN A 60 -0.87 6.70 10.92
CA GLN A 60 -0.71 6.18 12.28
C GLN A 60 -1.67 6.80 13.31
N ARG A 61 -2.18 8.01 13.06
CA ARG A 61 -2.86 8.82 14.09
C ARG A 61 -4.27 9.26 13.74
N VAL A 62 -4.67 9.18 12.48
CA VAL A 62 -6.04 9.57 12.08
C VAL A 62 -6.99 8.41 12.34
N ASN A 63 -8.07 8.69 13.06
CA ASN A 63 -9.14 7.72 13.26
C ASN A 63 -10.03 7.69 12.02
N PHE A 64 -10.24 6.52 11.47
CA PHE A 64 -11.12 6.36 10.31
C PHE A 64 -11.71 4.96 10.22
N THR A 65 -12.84 4.88 9.52
CA THR A 65 -13.44 3.63 9.04
C THR A 65 -13.74 3.77 7.57
N GLY A 66 -13.73 2.66 6.83
CA GLY A 66 -14.08 2.72 5.42
C GLY A 66 -14.03 1.37 4.73
N THR A 67 -14.33 1.42 3.44
CA THR A 67 -14.14 0.31 2.52
C THR A 67 -13.13 0.75 1.47
N VAL A 68 -12.13 -0.08 1.24
CA VAL A 68 -11.10 0.14 0.23
C VAL A 68 -11.19 -0.93 -0.84
N VAL A 69 -10.92 -0.53 -2.07
CA VAL A 69 -10.72 -1.44 -3.21
C VAL A 69 -9.26 -1.39 -3.59
N TYR A 70 -8.67 -2.56 -3.76
CA TYR A 70 -7.32 -2.73 -4.28
C TYR A 70 -7.39 -3.45 -5.62
N GLN A 71 -6.84 -2.82 -6.65
CA GLN A 71 -6.72 -3.35 -8.01
C GLN A 71 -5.25 -3.64 -8.29
N GLN A 72 -4.95 -4.87 -8.67
CA GLN A 72 -3.60 -5.31 -9.04
C GLN A 72 -3.65 -6.30 -10.19
N GLY A 73 -2.91 -6.02 -11.26
CA GLY A 73 -2.76 -6.93 -12.39
C GLY A 73 -4.07 -7.47 -12.97
N GLY A 74 -5.15 -6.67 -13.01
CA GLY A 74 -6.48 -7.08 -13.46
C GLY A 74 -7.36 -7.75 -12.39
N SER A 75 -6.84 -8.03 -11.21
CA SER A 75 -7.61 -8.52 -10.05
C SER A 75 -8.08 -7.36 -9.20
N MET A 76 -9.32 -7.43 -8.71
CA MET A 76 -9.88 -6.42 -7.80
C MET A 76 -10.32 -7.10 -6.50
N ARG A 77 -10.05 -6.47 -5.37
CA ARG A 77 -10.44 -6.95 -4.04
C ARG A 77 -10.90 -5.81 -3.17
N SER A 78 -11.94 -6.06 -2.39
CA SER A 78 -12.49 -5.08 -1.43
C SER A 78 -12.14 -5.51 -0.01
N SER A 79 -11.90 -4.54 0.83
CA SER A 79 -11.63 -4.76 2.25
C SER A 79 -12.31 -3.69 3.09
N ARG A 80 -12.83 -4.06 4.24
CA ARG A 80 -13.26 -3.10 5.26
C ARG A 80 -12.10 -2.82 6.19
N ILE A 81 -11.88 -1.53 6.47
CA ILE A 81 -10.81 -1.09 7.36
C ILE A 81 -11.37 -0.26 8.52
N VAL A 82 -10.79 -0.46 9.69
CA VAL A 82 -11.00 0.35 10.89
C VAL A 82 -9.64 0.68 11.46
N HIS A 83 -9.36 1.96 11.69
CA HIS A 83 -8.13 2.43 12.32
C HIS A 83 -8.45 3.35 13.50
N LEU A 84 -7.87 3.07 14.65
CA LEU A 84 -7.99 3.83 15.88
C LEU A 84 -6.61 4.12 16.47
N TRP A 85 -6.31 5.39 16.64
CA TRP A 85 -5.26 5.88 17.52
C TRP A 85 -5.88 6.26 18.86
N ASP A 86 -5.46 5.62 19.94
CA ASP A 86 -6.02 5.85 21.29
C ASP A 86 -5.18 6.82 22.14
N GLY A 87 -4.23 7.53 21.52
CA GLY A 87 -3.28 8.43 22.18
C GLY A 87 -1.97 7.74 22.60
N ARG A 88 -1.91 6.40 22.58
CA ARG A 88 -0.74 5.61 22.95
C ARG A 88 -0.37 4.58 21.89
N SER A 89 -1.34 3.87 21.36
CA SER A 89 -1.17 2.78 20.41
C SER A 89 -2.09 2.94 19.20
N SER A 90 -1.62 2.47 18.06
CA SER A 90 -2.39 2.32 16.84
C SER A 90 -3.02 0.93 16.81
N HIS A 91 -4.32 0.89 16.52
CA HIS A 91 -5.10 -0.34 16.38
C HIS A 91 -5.75 -0.33 14.99
N GLU A 92 -5.62 -1.44 14.28
CA GLU A 92 -6.16 -1.57 12.93
C GLU A 92 -6.81 -2.94 12.76
N ARG A 93 -7.93 -2.97 12.07
CA ARG A 93 -8.53 -4.20 11.57
C ARG A 93 -8.84 -4.04 10.09
N LEU A 94 -8.28 -4.94 9.29
CA LEU A 94 -8.56 -5.07 7.86
C LEU A 94 -9.27 -6.40 7.62
N GLN A 95 -10.50 -6.35 7.11
CA GLN A 95 -11.31 -7.52 6.79
C GLN A 95 -11.46 -7.65 5.28
N MET A 96 -10.99 -8.75 4.70
CA MET A 96 -11.23 -9.07 3.30
C MET A 96 -12.72 -9.34 3.07
N LEU A 97 -13.33 -8.70 2.08
CA LEU A 97 -14.74 -8.86 1.73
C LEU A 97 -14.94 -9.83 0.56
N ASP A 98 -13.88 -10.07 -0.24
CA ASP A 98 -13.92 -10.92 -1.42
C ASP A 98 -12.96 -12.11 -1.26
N GLY A 99 -13.27 -13.21 -1.93
CA GLY A 99 -12.44 -14.41 -1.98
C GLY A 99 -12.44 -15.17 -0.66
N LYS A 100 -11.28 -15.75 -0.30
CA LYS A 100 -11.14 -16.48 0.97
C LYS A 100 -11.22 -15.53 2.15
N ALA A 101 -12.03 -15.87 3.13
CA ALA A 101 -12.18 -15.06 4.34
C ALA A 101 -10.84 -14.91 5.07
N ARG A 102 -10.46 -13.66 5.35
CA ARG A 102 -9.23 -13.30 6.09
C ARG A 102 -9.43 -12.01 6.83
N GLU A 103 -8.78 -11.90 7.98
CA GLU A 103 -8.65 -10.64 8.72
C GLU A 103 -7.21 -10.41 9.14
N PHE A 104 -6.83 -9.15 9.14
CA PHE A 104 -5.58 -8.68 9.71
C PHE A 104 -5.91 -7.77 10.88
N ILE A 105 -5.42 -8.13 12.06
CA ILE A 105 -5.58 -7.34 13.28
C ILE A 105 -4.20 -6.86 13.66
N ARG A 106 -4.02 -5.55 13.69
CA ARG A 106 -2.74 -4.92 14.04
C ARG A 106 -2.88 -4.15 15.35
N LYS A 107 -1.86 -4.27 16.17
CA LYS A 107 -1.61 -3.35 17.27
C LYS A 107 -0.14 -2.94 17.22
N ASP A 108 0.09 -1.68 16.90
CA ASP A 108 1.42 -1.13 16.65
C ASP A 108 2.19 -1.96 15.58
N VAL A 109 3.23 -2.68 15.97
CA VAL A 109 4.04 -3.52 15.07
C VAL A 109 3.61 -4.99 15.04
N GLU A 110 2.73 -5.43 15.94
CA GLU A 110 2.24 -6.80 15.96
C GLU A 110 1.05 -6.94 15.02
N VAL A 111 1.12 -7.90 14.12
CA VAL A 111 0.06 -8.23 13.14
C VAL A 111 -0.36 -9.67 13.33
N GLN A 112 -1.66 -9.88 13.50
CA GLN A 112 -2.28 -11.19 13.53
C GLN A 112 -3.06 -11.40 12.22
N CYS A 113 -2.67 -12.39 11.44
CA CYS A 113 -3.39 -12.80 10.23
C CYS A 113 -4.27 -14.00 10.57
N LEU A 114 -5.58 -13.84 10.46
CA LEU A 114 -6.57 -14.85 10.77
C LEU A 114 -7.01 -15.58 9.49
N PHE A 115 -6.90 -16.92 9.51
CA PHE A 115 -7.28 -17.81 8.42
C PHE A 115 -8.39 -18.76 8.92
N PRO A 116 -9.69 -18.37 8.86
CA PRO A 116 -10.76 -19.13 9.48
C PRO A 116 -10.96 -20.52 8.87
N GLU A 117 -10.81 -20.68 7.55
CA GLU A 117 -10.92 -21.99 6.88
C GLU A 117 -9.87 -23.00 7.38
N ALA A 118 -8.66 -22.51 7.69
CA ALA A 118 -7.57 -23.32 8.22
C ALA A 118 -7.54 -23.35 9.75
N ARG A 119 -8.45 -22.64 10.45
CA ARG A 119 -8.45 -22.44 11.90
C ARG A 119 -7.05 -22.06 12.42
N ARG A 120 -6.42 -21.10 11.76
CA ARG A 120 -5.02 -20.70 12.01
C ARG A 120 -4.92 -19.19 12.21
N VAL A 121 -4.09 -18.79 13.17
CA VAL A 121 -3.62 -17.43 13.38
C VAL A 121 -2.11 -17.40 13.15
N LEU A 122 -1.66 -16.54 12.23
CA LEU A 122 -0.24 -16.25 12.05
C LEU A 122 0.05 -14.91 12.73
N VAL A 123 0.99 -14.90 13.68
CA VAL A 123 1.44 -13.71 14.39
C VAL A 123 2.80 -13.31 13.86
N GLU A 124 2.90 -12.10 13.33
CA GLU A 124 4.13 -11.52 12.79
C GLU A 124 4.43 -10.16 13.41
N ARG A 125 5.68 -9.73 13.33
CA ARG A 125 6.08 -8.35 13.66
C ARG A 125 6.45 -7.62 12.39
N GLY A 126 5.65 -6.62 12.05
CA GLY A 126 5.92 -5.70 10.94
C GLY A 126 7.03 -4.69 11.27
N LEU A 127 7.35 -3.86 10.31
CA LEU A 127 8.22 -2.71 10.53
C LEU A 127 7.42 -1.56 11.14
N PRO A 128 8.07 -0.69 11.94
CA PRO A 128 7.43 0.55 12.40
C PRO A 128 6.97 1.39 11.18
N GLY A 129 5.75 1.93 11.25
CA GLY A 129 5.20 2.76 10.18
C GLY A 129 4.50 2.01 9.04
N GLU A 130 4.44 0.69 9.07
CA GLU A 130 3.65 -0.12 8.12
C GLU A 130 2.15 -0.13 8.46
N SER A 131 1.54 1.06 8.61
CA SER A 131 0.08 1.19 8.73
C SER A 131 -0.54 1.25 7.34
N PHE A 132 -1.82 0.91 7.21
CA PHE A 132 -2.54 1.04 5.95
C PHE A 132 -3.63 2.12 6.09
N PRO A 133 -3.83 3.03 5.12
CA PRO A 133 -3.02 3.24 3.91
C PRO A 133 -1.73 4.05 4.22
N SER A 134 -0.60 3.63 3.68
CA SER A 134 0.69 4.31 3.89
C SER A 134 1.48 4.43 2.58
N ILE A 135 2.39 5.39 2.56
CA ILE A 135 3.36 5.58 1.46
C ILE A 135 4.75 5.01 1.78
N GLY A 136 4.83 4.05 2.70
CA GLY A 136 6.12 3.51 3.16
C GLY A 136 6.67 4.19 4.40
N GLY A 137 7.72 3.58 4.97
CA GLY A 137 8.31 3.97 6.26
C GLY A 137 9.63 4.75 6.17
N GLY A 138 10.08 5.10 4.95
CA GLY A 138 11.32 5.85 4.76
C GLY A 138 11.20 7.31 5.22
N ALA A 139 12.34 7.92 5.64
CA ALA A 139 12.34 9.33 5.97
C ALA A 139 11.97 10.17 4.71
N PRO A 140 11.18 11.24 4.84
CA PRO A 140 10.81 12.07 3.71
C PRO A 140 11.98 12.55 2.87
N ARG A 141 13.11 12.87 3.50
CA ARG A 141 14.34 13.27 2.80
C ARG A 141 14.85 12.16 1.86
N GLU A 142 14.83 10.91 2.32
CA GLU A 142 15.30 9.76 1.53
C GLU A 142 14.37 9.52 0.33
N ILE A 143 13.06 9.69 0.51
CA ILE A 143 12.09 9.63 -0.58
C ILE A 143 12.41 10.72 -1.61
N LEU A 144 12.64 11.96 -1.17
CA LEU A 144 12.90 13.10 -2.05
C LEU A 144 14.29 13.07 -2.73
N GLU A 145 15.23 12.27 -2.23
CA GLU A 145 16.49 11.97 -2.94
C GLU A 145 16.23 11.15 -4.21
N ASN A 146 15.22 10.27 -4.19
CA ASN A 146 14.90 9.35 -5.27
C ASN A 146 13.72 9.78 -6.13
N TYR A 147 12.83 10.67 -5.60
CA TYR A 147 11.64 11.15 -6.27
C TYR A 147 11.55 12.68 -6.24
N SER A 148 10.86 13.26 -7.22
CA SER A 148 10.36 14.64 -7.17
C SER A 148 8.88 14.62 -6.84
N LEU A 149 8.42 15.51 -5.95
CA LEU A 149 7.02 15.68 -5.62
C LEU A 149 6.46 16.87 -6.38
N LYS A 150 5.33 16.69 -7.04
CA LYS A 150 4.58 17.75 -7.73
C LYS A 150 3.14 17.78 -7.21
N LEU A 151 2.62 18.98 -7.01
CA LEU A 151 1.20 19.17 -6.69
C LEU A 151 0.38 19.10 -7.98
N GLY A 152 -0.67 18.27 -7.98
CA GLY A 152 -1.68 18.20 -9.03
C GLY A 152 -2.95 18.97 -8.65
N ASN A 153 -4.04 18.66 -9.32
CA ASN A 153 -5.35 19.27 -9.09
C ASN A 153 -6.02 18.69 -7.82
N ILE A 154 -7.09 19.35 -7.38
CA ILE A 154 -8.03 18.76 -6.41
C ILE A 154 -8.91 17.76 -7.15
N GLU A 155 -9.07 16.59 -6.58
CA GLU A 155 -9.97 15.54 -7.05
C GLU A 155 -10.92 15.11 -5.94
N ARG A 156 -11.82 14.17 -6.24
CA ARG A 156 -12.79 13.67 -5.28
C ARG A 156 -12.75 12.14 -5.23
N VAL A 157 -12.58 11.60 -4.01
CA VAL A 157 -12.54 10.15 -3.74
C VAL A 157 -13.50 9.84 -2.59
N ALA A 158 -14.37 8.86 -2.75
CA ALA A 158 -15.38 8.48 -1.75
C ALA A 158 -16.21 9.67 -1.22
N GLY A 159 -16.51 10.64 -2.08
CA GLY A 159 -17.25 11.85 -1.70
C GLY A 159 -16.43 12.93 -0.98
N VAL A 160 -15.12 12.74 -0.77
CA VAL A 160 -14.20 13.65 -0.07
C VAL A 160 -13.23 14.27 -1.06
N ASP A 161 -13.03 15.59 -0.99
CA ASP A 161 -12.06 16.29 -1.83
C ASP A 161 -10.63 15.99 -1.34
N CYS A 162 -9.71 15.76 -2.27
CA CYS A 162 -8.33 15.44 -1.97
C CYS A 162 -7.35 16.15 -2.91
N GLN A 163 -6.19 16.52 -2.38
CA GLN A 163 -5.07 17.08 -3.15
C GLN A 163 -4.30 15.95 -3.82
N VAL A 164 -4.15 16.04 -5.14
CA VAL A 164 -3.30 15.11 -5.89
C VAL A 164 -1.83 15.50 -5.68
N LEU A 165 -1.01 14.49 -5.38
CA LEU A 165 0.44 14.56 -5.29
C LEU A 165 1.03 13.55 -6.27
N LEU A 166 1.97 13.98 -7.10
CA LEU A 166 2.71 13.11 -8.02
C LEU A 166 4.13 12.94 -7.49
N LEU A 167 4.50 11.70 -7.22
CA LEU A 167 5.87 11.31 -6.89
C LEU A 167 6.49 10.70 -8.15
N GLU A 168 7.28 11.49 -8.85
CA GLU A 168 7.95 11.08 -10.07
C GLU A 168 9.36 10.57 -9.76
N PRO A 169 9.71 9.33 -10.17
CA PRO A 169 11.04 8.80 -9.95
C PRO A 169 12.09 9.57 -10.75
N ARG A 170 13.30 9.67 -10.18
CA ARG A 170 14.44 10.33 -10.84
C ARG A 170 15.20 9.41 -11.79
N ASP A 171 14.89 8.11 -11.77
CA ASP A 171 15.51 7.07 -12.59
C ASP A 171 14.47 6.01 -13.04
N ALA A 172 14.92 4.98 -13.75
CA ALA A 172 14.07 3.89 -14.23
C ALA A 172 14.07 2.66 -13.30
N LEU A 173 14.63 2.75 -12.08
CA LEU A 173 14.73 1.64 -11.14
C LEU A 173 13.48 1.44 -10.29
N ARG A 174 12.53 2.38 -10.34
CA ARG A 174 11.35 2.47 -9.48
C ARG A 174 10.15 3.00 -10.24
N TYR A 175 8.96 2.70 -9.72
CA TYR A 175 7.71 3.22 -10.26
C TYR A 175 7.41 4.62 -9.74
N GLY A 176 6.59 5.37 -10.48
CA GLY A 176 5.97 6.61 -10.01
C GLY A 176 4.74 6.33 -9.15
N HIS A 177 4.30 7.35 -8.40
CA HIS A 177 3.06 7.24 -7.63
C HIS A 177 2.21 8.50 -7.77
N ARG A 178 0.90 8.28 -7.84
CA ARG A 178 -0.10 9.34 -7.82
C ARG A 178 -0.97 9.14 -6.59
N LEU A 179 -0.91 10.09 -5.68
CA LEU A 179 -1.55 10.03 -4.37
C LEU A 179 -2.67 11.06 -4.31
N CYS A 180 -3.83 10.72 -3.74
CA CYS A 180 -4.89 11.68 -3.44
C CYS A 180 -5.09 11.75 -1.94
N VAL A 181 -4.79 12.90 -1.34
CA VAL A 181 -4.63 13.10 0.10
C VAL A 181 -5.67 14.11 0.59
N GLU A 182 -6.47 13.75 1.59
CA GLU A 182 -7.42 14.69 2.22
C GLU A 182 -6.64 15.81 2.92
N PRO A 183 -6.89 17.09 2.58
CA PRO A 183 -6.02 18.18 3.01
C PRO A 183 -6.01 18.47 4.52
N ALA A 184 -7.11 18.22 5.23
CA ALA A 184 -7.23 18.54 6.65
C ALA A 184 -6.58 17.47 7.54
N SER A 185 -6.86 16.20 7.31
CA SER A 185 -6.32 15.07 8.07
C SER A 185 -5.01 14.54 7.52
N SER A 186 -4.73 14.80 6.24
CA SER A 186 -3.64 14.20 5.46
C SER A 186 -3.79 12.68 5.25
N LEU A 187 -5.00 12.15 5.41
CA LEU A 187 -5.29 10.75 5.12
C LEU A 187 -5.20 10.49 3.62
N LEU A 188 -4.50 9.43 3.25
CA LEU A 188 -4.39 8.97 1.87
C LEU A 188 -5.69 8.27 1.46
N LEU A 189 -6.41 8.84 0.49
CA LEU A 189 -7.69 8.31 0.02
C LEU A 189 -7.55 7.44 -1.23
N ARG A 190 -6.54 7.72 -2.06
CA ARG A 190 -6.19 6.92 -3.23
C ARG A 190 -4.68 6.94 -3.44
N ALA A 191 -4.13 5.78 -3.76
CA ALA A 191 -2.75 5.62 -4.22
C ALA A 191 -2.75 4.80 -5.51
N GLU A 192 -2.08 5.30 -6.53
CA GLU A 192 -1.84 4.63 -7.80
C GLU A 192 -0.33 4.43 -7.96
N THR A 193 0.08 3.24 -8.37
CA THR A 193 1.45 2.97 -8.82
C THR A 193 1.47 3.11 -10.33
N LEU A 194 2.37 3.96 -10.83
CA LEU A 194 2.48 4.31 -12.24
C LEU A 194 3.71 3.63 -12.87
N ASP A 195 3.53 3.04 -14.05
CA ASP A 195 4.63 2.49 -14.81
C ASP A 195 5.56 3.59 -15.39
N LEU A 196 6.58 3.18 -16.14
CA LEU A 196 7.51 4.10 -16.79
C LEU A 196 6.87 4.96 -17.91
N ARG A 197 5.64 4.64 -18.33
CA ARG A 197 4.82 5.43 -19.25
C ARG A 197 3.81 6.31 -18.56
N GLN A 198 3.84 6.35 -17.22
CA GLN A 198 2.88 7.06 -16.37
C GLN A 198 1.46 6.48 -16.42
N GLU A 199 1.31 5.20 -16.79
CA GLU A 199 0.04 4.49 -16.78
C GLU A 199 -0.13 3.77 -15.42
N PRO A 200 -1.34 3.80 -14.81
CA PRO A 200 -1.59 3.13 -13.55
C PRO A 200 -1.60 1.60 -13.74
N ILE A 201 -0.76 0.91 -12.98
CA ILE A 201 -0.64 -0.56 -12.99
C ILE A 201 -1.25 -1.20 -11.76
N ASP A 202 -1.25 -0.50 -10.63
CA ASP A 202 -1.92 -0.89 -9.39
C ASP A 202 -2.59 0.33 -8.78
N GLN A 203 -3.70 0.11 -8.08
CA GLN A 203 -4.45 1.17 -7.41
C GLN A 203 -5.06 0.67 -6.11
N MET A 204 -4.99 1.51 -5.10
CA MET A 204 -5.80 1.45 -3.89
C MET A 204 -6.68 2.69 -3.82
N ALA A 205 -7.99 2.53 -3.54
CA ALA A 205 -8.89 3.67 -3.34
C ALA A 205 -9.97 3.34 -2.31
N PHE A 206 -10.32 4.33 -1.49
CA PHE A 206 -11.54 4.26 -0.68
C PHE A 206 -12.77 4.37 -1.58
N THR A 207 -13.77 3.56 -1.34
CA THR A 207 -15.12 3.65 -1.91
C THR A 207 -16.12 4.25 -0.92
N ASP A 208 -15.82 4.15 0.37
CA ASP A 208 -16.52 4.79 1.48
C ASP A 208 -15.49 5.09 2.57
N VAL A 209 -15.57 6.26 3.20
CA VAL A 209 -14.66 6.65 4.28
C VAL A 209 -15.32 7.62 5.26
N ARG A 210 -15.08 7.41 6.54
CA ARG A 210 -15.40 8.34 7.63
C ARG A 210 -14.14 8.68 8.37
N ILE A 211 -13.78 9.94 8.40
CA ILE A 211 -12.51 10.45 8.94
C ILE A 211 -12.79 11.21 10.24
N ASN A 212 -11.96 10.96 11.26
CA ASN A 212 -12.04 11.57 12.58
C ASN A 212 -13.35 11.30 13.34
N ASP A 213 -14.10 10.26 12.94
CA ASP A 213 -15.27 9.81 13.68
C ASP A 213 -14.88 9.10 14.97
N ARG A 214 -15.83 9.04 15.91
CA ARG A 214 -15.68 8.23 17.12
C ARG A 214 -15.75 6.75 16.76
N ILE A 215 -14.64 6.05 16.93
CA ILE A 215 -14.54 4.62 16.64
C ILE A 215 -15.02 3.79 17.83
N ASP A 216 -16.01 2.92 17.59
CA ASP A 216 -16.37 1.89 18.56
C ASP A 216 -15.26 0.80 18.58
N ARG A 217 -14.66 0.57 19.74
CA ARG A 217 -13.61 -0.46 19.92
C ARG A 217 -14.09 -1.88 19.59
N ALA A 218 -15.40 -2.13 19.60
CA ALA A 218 -15.97 -3.40 19.18
C ALA A 218 -15.68 -3.71 17.71
N LEU A 219 -15.55 -2.70 16.84
CA LEU A 219 -15.20 -2.84 15.43
C LEU A 219 -13.77 -3.38 15.20
N LEU A 220 -12.90 -3.29 16.20
CA LEU A 220 -11.51 -3.77 16.14
C LEU A 220 -11.38 -5.24 16.56
N ARG A 221 -12.46 -5.85 17.07
CA ARG A 221 -12.44 -7.26 17.47
C ARG A 221 -12.48 -8.17 16.24
N PRO A 222 -11.84 -9.35 16.31
CA PRO A 222 -11.98 -10.38 15.27
C PRO A 222 -13.45 -10.73 15.02
N SER A 223 -13.79 -11.04 13.78
CA SER A 223 -15.13 -11.56 13.42
C SER A 223 -15.36 -12.98 13.94
N TRP A 224 -14.29 -13.71 14.24
CA TRP A 224 -14.34 -15.12 14.66
C TRP A 224 -13.72 -15.30 16.03
N SER A 225 -14.28 -16.22 16.81
CA SER A 225 -13.56 -16.75 17.96
C SER A 225 -12.35 -17.55 17.47
N THR A 226 -11.19 -17.24 18.00
CA THR A 226 -9.94 -17.96 17.71
C THR A 226 -9.63 -19.06 18.72
N GLU A 227 -10.59 -19.39 19.60
CA GLU A 227 -10.45 -20.47 20.59
C GLU A 227 -10.22 -21.82 19.91
N GLY A 228 -9.19 -22.53 20.33
CA GLY A 228 -8.78 -23.80 19.72
C GLY A 228 -8.18 -23.69 18.34
N TRP A 229 -7.83 -22.50 17.87
CA TRP A 229 -7.09 -22.34 16.62
C TRP A 229 -5.59 -22.54 16.84
N ARG A 230 -4.91 -23.03 15.79
CA ARG A 230 -3.45 -23.13 15.77
C ARG A 230 -2.85 -21.71 15.66
N VAL A 231 -2.05 -21.33 16.66
CA VAL A 231 -1.32 -20.06 16.65
C VAL A 231 0.12 -20.32 16.25
N GLU A 232 0.51 -19.76 15.11
CA GLU A 232 1.88 -19.77 14.61
C GLU A 232 2.52 -18.40 14.80
N ARG A 233 3.73 -18.37 15.34
CA ARG A 233 4.52 -17.15 15.44
C ARG A 233 5.68 -17.24 14.46
N SER A 234 5.81 -16.21 13.65
CA SER A 234 6.94 -16.10 12.73
C SER A 234 8.20 -15.82 13.54
N ASP A 235 9.10 -16.78 13.60
CA ASP A 235 10.41 -16.62 14.25
C ASP A 235 11.39 -16.03 13.25
N HIS A 236 11.63 -14.72 13.40
CA HIS A 236 12.60 -13.99 12.60
C HIS A 236 13.79 -13.64 13.47
N ARG A 237 14.96 -14.22 13.18
CA ARG A 237 16.21 -13.90 13.89
C ARG A 237 17.04 -12.96 13.03
N PRO A 238 17.67 -11.93 13.61
CA PRO A 238 18.64 -11.13 12.88
C PRO A 238 19.70 -12.02 12.24
N ALA A 239 20.04 -11.75 10.99
CA ALA A 239 21.09 -12.46 10.26
C ALA A 239 22.09 -11.45 9.70
N ASP A 240 23.35 -11.87 9.57
CA ASP A 240 24.40 -11.15 8.86
C ASP A 240 24.80 -11.98 7.64
N LEU A 241 24.24 -11.64 6.50
CA LEU A 241 24.47 -12.37 5.25
C LEU A 241 25.91 -12.28 4.79
N ALA A 242 26.62 -11.18 5.10
CA ALA A 242 28.01 -11.03 4.74
C ALA A 242 28.90 -12.04 5.49
N ARG A 243 28.62 -12.31 6.77
CA ARG A 243 29.33 -13.36 7.55
C ARG A 243 29.04 -14.77 7.02
N LEU A 244 27.92 -14.95 6.33
CA LEU A 244 27.58 -16.22 5.67
C LEU A 244 28.15 -16.31 4.25
N GLY A 245 29.01 -15.37 3.84
CA GLY A 245 29.64 -15.33 2.53
C GLY A 245 28.76 -14.76 1.42
N TRP A 246 27.59 -14.20 1.74
CA TRP A 246 26.69 -13.62 0.75
C TRP A 246 26.87 -12.11 0.64
N SER A 247 26.91 -11.62 -0.59
CA SER A 247 26.91 -10.21 -0.90
C SER A 247 25.66 -9.85 -1.71
N ILE A 248 24.98 -8.77 -1.30
CA ILE A 248 23.85 -8.20 -2.01
C ILE A 248 24.23 -6.77 -2.35
N SER A 249 24.23 -6.44 -3.65
CA SER A 249 24.50 -5.09 -4.14
C SER A 249 23.15 -4.37 -4.38
N PRO A 250 22.73 -3.46 -3.47
CA PRO A 250 21.50 -2.69 -3.68
C PRO A 250 21.65 -1.80 -4.92
N PRO A 251 20.58 -1.61 -5.71
CA PRO A 251 20.59 -0.62 -6.78
C PRO A 251 20.66 0.80 -6.20
N ALA A 252 21.01 1.77 -7.06
CA ALA A 252 21.12 3.17 -6.64
C ALA A 252 19.87 3.64 -5.88
N GLY A 253 20.06 4.32 -4.75
CA GLY A 253 19.01 4.82 -3.88
C GLY A 253 18.36 3.78 -2.95
N PHE A 254 18.60 2.48 -3.16
CA PHE A 254 18.14 1.43 -2.24
C PHE A 254 19.18 1.13 -1.17
N ARG A 255 18.72 0.82 0.02
CA ARG A 255 19.56 0.37 1.14
C ARG A 255 18.96 -0.85 1.81
N VAL A 256 19.78 -1.63 2.47
CA VAL A 256 19.34 -2.75 3.30
C VAL A 256 18.70 -2.20 4.57
N LEU A 257 17.42 -2.52 4.78
CA LEU A 257 16.69 -2.18 6.00
C LEU A 257 16.85 -3.25 7.08
N ARG A 258 16.81 -4.50 6.67
CA ARG A 258 16.77 -5.65 7.57
C ARG A 258 17.30 -6.90 6.88
N GLN A 259 18.03 -7.71 7.65
CA GLN A 259 18.39 -9.08 7.27
C GLN A 259 17.95 -10.02 8.37
N VAL A 260 17.25 -11.10 8.01
CA VAL A 260 16.71 -12.07 8.96
C VAL A 260 16.86 -13.48 8.43
N GLU A 261 17.03 -14.39 9.39
CA GLU A 261 16.82 -15.81 9.21
C GLU A 261 15.36 -16.13 9.54
N ARG A 262 14.69 -16.83 8.64
CA ARG A 262 13.30 -17.31 8.79
C ARG A 262 13.33 -18.84 8.86
N ARG A 263 12.71 -19.40 9.88
CA ARG A 263 12.50 -20.86 9.99
C ARG A 263 11.02 -21.15 9.91
N GLY A 264 10.62 -21.92 8.91
CA GLY A 264 9.29 -22.50 8.87
C GLY A 264 9.25 -23.73 9.79
N ALA A 265 8.08 -24.02 10.37
CA ALA A 265 7.90 -25.18 11.25
C ALA A 265 8.25 -26.52 10.58
N GLU A 266 8.18 -26.59 9.25
CA GLU A 266 8.40 -27.79 8.42
C GLU A 266 9.64 -27.67 7.54
N ALA A 267 10.36 -26.53 7.55
CA ALA A 267 11.51 -26.32 6.70
C ALA A 267 12.76 -27.02 7.25
N ALA A 268 13.40 -27.86 6.44
CA ALA A 268 14.63 -28.56 6.80
C ALA A 268 15.80 -27.59 7.04
N ARG A 269 15.81 -26.43 6.37
CA ARG A 269 16.81 -25.40 6.47
C ARG A 269 16.18 -24.03 6.58
N ALA A 270 16.92 -23.05 7.14
CA ALA A 270 16.49 -21.67 7.19
C ALA A 270 16.43 -21.05 5.80
N VAL A 271 15.49 -20.11 5.62
CA VAL A 271 15.45 -19.18 4.50
C VAL A 271 15.95 -17.83 5.00
N TYR A 272 16.90 -17.24 4.32
CA TYR A 272 17.37 -15.90 4.66
C TYR A 272 16.63 -14.87 3.83
N GLN A 273 16.28 -13.75 4.45
CA GLN A 273 15.63 -12.64 3.80
C GLN A 273 16.41 -11.35 4.06
N SER A 274 16.73 -10.62 2.99
CA SER A 274 17.17 -9.23 3.05
C SER A 274 16.08 -8.32 2.49
N VAL A 275 15.69 -7.30 3.23
CA VAL A 275 14.73 -6.29 2.80
C VAL A 275 15.49 -5.04 2.42
N LEU A 276 15.26 -4.56 1.21
CA LEU A 276 15.86 -3.35 0.64
C LEU A 276 14.75 -2.33 0.40
N SER A 277 15.03 -1.05 0.63
CA SER A 277 14.09 0.04 0.32
C SER A 277 14.83 1.30 -0.09
N ASP A 278 14.17 2.13 -0.89
CA ASP A 278 14.56 3.49 -1.23
C ASP A 278 13.80 4.57 -0.43
N GLY A 279 13.03 4.11 0.58
CA GLY A 279 12.13 4.92 1.40
C GLY A 279 10.66 4.79 1.02
N LEU A 280 10.34 4.42 -0.22
CA LEU A 280 8.99 4.24 -0.75
C LEU A 280 8.80 2.81 -1.31
N ALA A 281 9.56 2.44 -2.33
CA ALA A 281 9.58 1.09 -2.86
C ALA A 281 10.33 0.13 -1.95
N THR A 282 9.91 -1.13 -1.92
CA THR A 282 10.51 -2.20 -1.12
C THR A 282 10.74 -3.45 -1.95
N LEU A 283 11.89 -4.08 -1.75
CA LEU A 283 12.30 -5.35 -2.34
C LEU A 283 12.67 -6.34 -1.24
N SER A 284 12.27 -7.59 -1.38
CA SER A 284 12.75 -8.71 -0.57
C SER A 284 13.63 -9.63 -1.41
N VAL A 285 14.81 -9.92 -0.93
CA VAL A 285 15.73 -10.92 -1.48
C VAL A 285 15.69 -12.13 -0.57
N PHE A 286 15.23 -13.26 -1.08
CA PHE A 286 15.22 -14.52 -0.37
C PHE A 286 16.35 -15.42 -0.86
N ILE A 287 17.05 -16.07 0.06
CA ILE A 287 18.09 -17.07 -0.21
C ILE A 287 17.61 -18.38 0.44
N ASP A 288 17.21 -19.34 -0.37
CA ASP A 288 16.62 -20.61 0.06
C ASP A 288 17.50 -21.78 -0.33
N PHE A 289 17.88 -22.59 0.67
CA PHE A 289 18.67 -23.81 0.50
C PHE A 289 17.78 -25.09 0.53
N ASN A 290 16.47 -24.94 0.74
CA ASN A 290 15.54 -26.07 0.82
C ASN A 290 15.11 -26.57 -0.56
N ASP A 291 15.24 -25.73 -1.58
CA ASP A 291 14.87 -26.08 -2.94
C ASP A 291 15.89 -27.07 -3.54
N SER A 292 15.64 -28.34 -3.30
CA SER A 292 16.41 -29.44 -3.90
C SER A 292 16.01 -29.65 -5.35
N ALA A 293 16.73 -29.02 -6.28
CA ALA A 293 17.06 -29.54 -7.61
C ALA A 293 15.96 -29.84 -8.65
N GLN A 294 14.69 -29.46 -8.50
CA GLN A 294 13.67 -29.80 -9.50
C GLN A 294 13.22 -28.66 -10.43
N THR A 295 13.54 -27.42 -10.14
CA THR A 295 13.39 -26.35 -11.11
C THR A 295 14.64 -26.28 -11.97
N GLY A 296 14.57 -26.83 -13.17
CA GLY A 296 15.66 -26.81 -14.15
C GLY A 296 16.24 -25.41 -14.24
N GLY A 297 17.57 -25.31 -14.31
CA GLY A 297 18.43 -24.14 -14.16
C GLY A 297 18.14 -22.88 -14.98
N ALA A 298 16.91 -22.64 -15.38
CA ALA A 298 16.49 -21.42 -16.06
C ALA A 298 16.03 -20.36 -15.05
N ASP A 299 16.43 -19.15 -15.29
CA ASP A 299 15.95 -17.97 -14.56
C ASP A 299 14.44 -17.80 -14.78
N LEU A 300 13.69 -17.56 -13.70
CA LEU A 300 12.24 -17.37 -13.74
C LEU A 300 11.91 -15.91 -13.44
N ALA A 301 11.15 -15.29 -14.33
CA ALA A 301 10.60 -13.96 -14.13
C ALA A 301 9.08 -14.02 -14.13
N HIS A 302 8.43 -13.29 -13.24
CA HIS A 302 6.99 -13.08 -13.25
C HIS A 302 6.67 -11.65 -12.85
N GLN A 303 5.50 -11.19 -13.29
CA GLN A 303 4.98 -9.87 -12.93
C GLN A 303 3.47 -9.98 -12.72
N HIS A 304 2.97 -9.29 -11.69
CA HIS A 304 1.55 -9.15 -11.43
C HIS A 304 1.29 -7.73 -10.92
N GLY A 305 0.75 -6.88 -11.79
CA GLY A 305 0.67 -5.44 -11.53
C GLY A 305 2.06 -4.84 -11.33
N ALA A 306 2.25 -4.08 -10.26
CA ALA A 306 3.53 -3.50 -9.87
C ALA A 306 4.51 -4.53 -9.26
N LEU A 307 4.00 -5.68 -8.79
CA LEU A 307 4.83 -6.69 -8.15
C LEU A 307 5.63 -7.46 -9.20
N SER A 308 6.95 -7.34 -9.15
CA SER A 308 7.90 -8.09 -9.97
C SER A 308 8.61 -9.15 -9.15
N GLY A 309 8.78 -10.33 -9.73
CA GLY A 309 9.54 -11.42 -9.17
C GLY A 309 10.61 -11.93 -10.14
N TYR A 310 11.78 -12.26 -9.61
CA TYR A 310 12.86 -12.89 -10.37
C TYR A 310 13.59 -13.90 -9.50
N SER A 311 13.72 -15.13 -10.02
CA SER A 311 14.40 -16.22 -9.31
C SER A 311 15.53 -16.77 -10.16
N ARG A 312 16.68 -17.03 -9.52
CA ARG A 312 17.83 -17.70 -10.15
C ARG A 312 18.63 -18.50 -9.15
N ARG A 313 19.41 -19.45 -9.64
CA ARG A 313 20.36 -20.20 -8.80
C ARG A 313 21.68 -19.45 -8.62
N VAL A 314 22.16 -19.44 -7.38
CA VAL A 314 23.49 -18.94 -7.01
C VAL A 314 24.14 -19.99 -6.10
N GLY A 315 25.12 -20.74 -6.62
CA GLY A 315 25.65 -21.90 -5.93
C GLY A 315 24.56 -22.96 -5.68
N SER A 316 24.43 -23.40 -4.44
CA SER A 316 23.43 -24.39 -4.02
C SER A 316 22.09 -23.78 -3.61
N ALA A 317 21.95 -22.45 -3.61
CA ALA A 317 20.74 -21.77 -3.18
C ALA A 317 19.89 -21.27 -4.35
N LEU A 318 18.57 -21.21 -4.14
CA LEU A 318 17.65 -20.45 -4.96
C LEU A 318 17.58 -19.02 -4.40
N VAL A 319 17.94 -18.04 -5.21
CA VAL A 319 17.77 -16.61 -4.91
C VAL A 319 16.50 -16.11 -5.58
N THR A 320 15.56 -15.62 -4.79
CA THR A 320 14.32 -15.02 -5.27
C THR A 320 14.23 -13.58 -4.82
N VAL A 321 14.03 -12.66 -5.77
CA VAL A 321 13.79 -11.24 -5.53
C VAL A 321 12.33 -10.94 -5.83
N VAL A 322 11.63 -10.29 -4.90
CA VAL A 322 10.23 -9.89 -5.05
C VAL A 322 10.05 -8.47 -4.53
N GLY A 323 9.36 -7.62 -5.28
CA GLY A 323 9.06 -6.26 -4.84
C GLY A 323 8.26 -5.44 -5.85
N GLU A 324 7.75 -4.30 -5.39
CA GLU A 324 7.02 -3.34 -6.24
C GLU A 324 8.00 -2.41 -6.96
N VAL A 325 8.67 -2.99 -7.95
CA VAL A 325 9.68 -2.31 -8.79
C VAL A 325 9.57 -2.81 -10.24
N PRO A 326 10.11 -2.07 -11.23
CA PRO A 326 10.20 -2.57 -12.60
C PRO A 326 10.90 -3.94 -12.69
N PRO A 327 10.47 -4.84 -13.61
CA PRO A 327 11.04 -6.18 -13.75
C PRO A 327 12.57 -6.17 -13.96
N ALA A 328 13.08 -5.17 -14.68
CA ALA A 328 14.50 -4.99 -14.90
C ALA A 328 15.27 -4.77 -13.60
N THR A 329 14.69 -4.05 -12.63
CA THR A 329 15.26 -3.80 -11.32
C THR A 329 15.31 -5.09 -10.48
N ALA A 330 14.20 -5.86 -10.42
CA ALA A 330 14.18 -7.14 -9.73
C ALA A 330 15.23 -8.10 -10.30
N LYS A 331 15.35 -8.17 -11.63
CA LYS A 331 16.39 -8.94 -12.33
C LYS A 331 17.80 -8.46 -11.97
N ALA A 332 18.06 -7.16 -12.02
CA ALA A 332 19.37 -6.59 -11.71
C ALA A 332 19.79 -6.90 -10.27
N VAL A 333 18.86 -6.77 -9.30
CA VAL A 333 19.12 -7.14 -7.90
C VAL A 333 19.45 -8.62 -7.77
N ALA A 334 18.69 -9.52 -8.41
CA ALA A 334 18.95 -10.95 -8.36
C ALA A 334 20.35 -11.29 -8.93
N HIS A 335 20.76 -10.63 -10.02
CA HIS A 335 22.11 -10.80 -10.59
C HIS A 335 23.22 -10.18 -9.74
N GLY A 336 22.90 -9.16 -8.94
CA GLY A 336 23.81 -8.53 -7.97
C GLY A 336 24.03 -9.35 -6.69
N VAL A 337 23.28 -10.46 -6.50
CA VAL A 337 23.50 -11.38 -5.37
C VAL A 337 24.62 -12.36 -5.74
N THR A 338 25.67 -12.39 -4.93
CA THR A 338 26.83 -13.28 -5.11
C THR A 338 27.17 -14.01 -3.81
N VAL A 339 27.89 -15.12 -3.94
CA VAL A 339 28.47 -15.85 -2.81
C VAL A 339 29.97 -15.91 -3.01
N THR A 340 30.75 -15.47 -2.02
CA THR A 340 32.24 -15.33 -2.13
C THR A 340 33.01 -16.57 -1.73
N SER A 341 32.35 -17.52 -1.04
CA SER A 341 32.93 -18.83 -0.72
C SER A 341 31.77 -19.85 -0.65
N SER A 342 32.11 -21.11 -1.00
CA SER A 342 31.17 -22.20 -0.65
C SER A 342 30.89 -22.07 0.84
N PRO A 343 29.61 -21.89 1.29
CA PRO A 343 29.33 -21.69 2.70
C PRO A 343 29.97 -22.86 3.43
N ALA A 344 30.85 -22.56 4.39
CA ALA A 344 31.25 -23.56 5.39
C ALA A 344 29.95 -24.18 5.88
N ALA A 345 29.84 -25.50 5.79
CA ALA A 345 28.61 -26.27 6.01
C ALA A 345 27.81 -25.61 7.15
N LEU A 346 26.65 -25.02 6.81
CA LEU A 346 25.76 -24.44 7.80
C LEU A 346 25.54 -25.47 8.91
N PRO A 347 25.64 -25.11 10.21
CA PRO A 347 25.48 -26.07 11.28
C PRO A 347 24.13 -26.77 11.09
N ALA A 348 24.17 -28.10 10.97
CA ALA A 348 22.98 -28.91 10.96
C ALA A 348 22.12 -28.52 12.18
N ALA A 349 20.82 -28.39 11.99
CA ALA A 349 19.89 -28.08 13.06
C ALA A 349 20.17 -28.98 14.26
N GLY A 350 20.61 -28.40 15.38
CA GLY A 350 20.71 -29.12 16.63
C GLY A 350 19.35 -29.74 16.99
N PRO A 351 19.30 -30.92 17.64
CA PRO A 351 18.04 -31.55 17.97
C PRO A 351 17.16 -30.60 18.78
N ALA A 352 15.89 -30.53 18.39
CA ALA A 352 14.87 -29.79 19.11
C ALA A 352 14.90 -30.20 20.59
N SER A 353 15.10 -29.25 21.48
CA SER A 353 15.06 -29.47 22.93
C SER A 353 13.69 -30.08 23.25
N ALA A 354 13.70 -31.29 23.83
CA ALA A 354 12.50 -31.97 24.30
C ALA A 354 11.76 -31.08 25.32
N PRO A 355 10.43 -31.09 25.34
CA PRO A 355 9.69 -30.35 26.35
C PRO A 355 10.02 -30.90 27.74
N LEU A 356 10.42 -30.04 28.63
CA LEU A 356 10.47 -30.32 30.07
C LEU A 356 9.04 -30.66 30.52
N ARG A 357 8.93 -31.82 31.18
CA ARG A 357 7.69 -32.34 31.76
C ARG A 357 7.18 -31.46 32.90
#